data_e20bf70e539e76a1108bb9fc2158daf1
#
_entry.id   e20bf70e539e76a1108bb9fc2158daf1
#
_cell.length_a   1.000
_cell.length_b   1.000
_cell.length_c   1.000
_cell.angle_alpha   90.00
_cell.angle_beta   90.00
_cell.angle_gamma   90.00
#
_symmetry.space_group_name_H-M   'P 1'
#
loop_
_entity.id
_entity.type
_entity.pdbx_description
1 polymer ?
#
loop_
_entity_poly.entity_id
_entity_poly.type
_entity_poly.pdbx_seq_one_letter_code
_entity_poly.pdbx_strand_id
1 'polypeptide(L)'
;MEFKPDLEEAARRWDAFYAGEIIDRPVICVTAPREGVKGAPGSDYYERVHGDMNDIIERAIISAEATFYGGESIPSFNPSFGPDEVAVFTGAELKWSKDSGNTNWSVPYVEDWEQALPLKIQPDHPLWLRMLEFYRLAADRMAGKMLINSLDLHTNMDILAPIRGPQRLCIDLLDQPEVIDRAMEDARAIFPEIWNAISEAGRMNEFGYHHHCYSMEGAATLQCDFSCMISPEMFRRWVLPALEEEAEIVKHVVYHWDGPGALVHTDDILASAGLHTMAYVPGSGRGGHIEYLDLFKRVQKGGKAVQVNGGTEQIKAIHRELRPEKVCYSTRVGSQAQVEELLDWFVKNT
;
A
#
# COMPACT_ATOMS: atom_id res chain seq x y z
N MET A 1 -9.41 20.73 -2.61
CA MET A 1 -8.50 20.40 -1.49
C MET A 1 -7.43 21.47 -1.38
N GLU A 2 -7.13 21.99 -0.18
CA GLU A 2 -6.24 23.16 0.01
C GLU A 2 -4.84 22.97 -0.58
N PHE A 3 -4.20 21.83 -0.28
CA PHE A 3 -2.85 21.56 -0.78
C PHE A 3 -2.80 20.91 -2.17
N LYS A 4 -3.96 20.60 -2.75
CA LYS A 4 -4.14 20.03 -4.10
C LYS A 4 -5.38 20.62 -4.75
N PRO A 5 -5.32 21.88 -5.23
CA PRO A 5 -6.49 22.56 -5.80
C PRO A 5 -7.01 21.92 -7.10
N ASP A 6 -6.17 21.21 -7.83
CA ASP A 6 -6.46 20.45 -9.06
C ASP A 6 -6.82 18.97 -8.79
N LEU A 7 -7.31 18.62 -7.59
CA LEU A 7 -7.66 17.23 -7.22
C LEU A 7 -8.65 16.60 -8.21
N GLU A 8 -9.65 17.33 -8.67
CA GLU A 8 -10.63 16.81 -9.63
C GLU A 8 -10.00 16.41 -10.98
N GLU A 9 -8.99 17.14 -11.40
CA GLU A 9 -8.24 16.82 -12.61
C GLU A 9 -7.36 15.57 -12.39
N ALA A 10 -6.70 15.47 -11.24
CA ALA A 10 -5.95 14.29 -10.85
C ALA A 10 -6.84 13.05 -10.75
N ALA A 11 -8.02 13.17 -10.14
CA ALA A 11 -9.01 12.10 -10.05
C ALA A 11 -9.42 11.57 -11.43
N ARG A 12 -9.74 12.47 -12.37
CA ARG A 12 -10.10 12.06 -13.76
C ARG A 12 -8.98 11.28 -14.46
N ARG A 13 -7.70 11.60 -14.20
CA ARG A 13 -6.59 10.83 -14.78
C ARG A 13 -6.43 9.47 -14.10
N TRP A 14 -6.69 9.36 -12.81
CA TRP A 14 -6.77 8.06 -12.14
C TRP A 14 -7.91 7.20 -12.70
N ASP A 15 -9.10 7.77 -12.93
CA ASP A 15 -10.23 7.05 -13.53
C ASP A 15 -9.91 6.56 -14.95
N ALA A 16 -9.28 7.40 -15.78
CA ALA A 16 -8.81 7.02 -17.11
C ALA A 16 -7.77 5.89 -17.04
N PHE A 17 -6.83 5.96 -16.10
CA PHE A 17 -5.83 4.91 -15.89
C PHE A 17 -6.48 3.56 -15.55
N TYR A 18 -7.49 3.53 -14.67
CA TYR A 18 -8.22 2.31 -14.33
C TYR A 18 -9.02 1.77 -15.52
N ALA A 19 -9.52 2.63 -16.38
CA ALA A 19 -10.17 2.24 -17.63
C ALA A 19 -9.18 1.77 -18.72
N GLY A 20 -7.86 1.90 -18.48
CA GLY A 20 -6.83 1.62 -19.49
C GLY A 20 -6.78 2.69 -20.59
N GLU A 21 -7.14 3.92 -20.26
CA GLU A 21 -7.22 5.08 -21.15
C GLU A 21 -6.21 6.15 -20.76
N ILE A 22 -5.97 7.09 -21.67
CA ILE A 22 -5.14 8.27 -21.46
C ILE A 22 -5.93 9.51 -21.83
N ILE A 23 -5.80 10.57 -21.01
CA ILE A 23 -6.33 11.90 -21.36
C ILE A 23 -5.32 12.65 -22.22
N ASP A 24 -4.11 12.86 -21.70
CA ASP A 24 -3.01 13.58 -22.38
C ASP A 24 -1.63 12.97 -22.08
N ARG A 25 -1.49 12.24 -20.99
CA ARG A 25 -0.29 11.56 -20.51
C ARG A 25 -0.65 10.48 -19.47
N PRO A 26 0.26 9.55 -19.15
CA PRO A 26 0.04 8.61 -18.07
C PRO A 26 -0.10 9.31 -16.71
N VAL A 27 -0.58 8.58 -15.70
CA VAL A 27 -0.57 9.02 -14.32
C VAL A 27 0.86 9.21 -13.82
N ILE A 28 1.14 10.40 -13.28
CA ILE A 28 2.46 10.75 -12.75
C ILE A 28 2.30 11.43 -11.40
N CYS A 29 2.68 10.74 -10.35
CA CYS A 29 2.79 11.29 -9.01
C CYS A 29 4.18 11.89 -8.82
N VAL A 30 4.28 13.21 -8.85
CA VAL A 30 5.55 13.91 -8.67
C VAL A 30 5.45 14.96 -7.57
N THR A 31 6.44 14.98 -6.66
CA THR A 31 6.50 15.96 -5.59
C THR A 31 7.78 16.77 -5.64
N ALA A 32 7.71 18.00 -5.12
CA ALA A 32 8.86 18.87 -4.92
C ALA A 32 8.71 19.68 -3.63
N PRO A 33 9.80 20.19 -3.05
CA PRO A 33 9.70 21.18 -1.99
C PRO A 33 8.97 22.44 -2.51
N ARG A 34 8.10 23.01 -1.68
CA ARG A 34 7.50 24.33 -1.94
C ARG A 34 8.47 25.40 -1.49
N GLU A 35 8.80 26.33 -2.39
CA GLU A 35 9.77 27.38 -2.12
C GLU A 35 9.32 28.28 -0.96
N GLY A 36 10.25 28.57 -0.05
CA GLY A 36 10.03 29.42 1.10
C GLY A 36 9.21 28.82 2.24
N VAL A 37 8.71 27.60 2.11
CA VAL A 37 7.93 26.91 3.15
C VAL A 37 8.78 25.80 3.80
N LYS A 38 8.91 25.85 5.12
CA LYS A 38 9.67 24.85 5.89
C LYS A 38 8.75 23.75 6.38
N GLY A 39 9.05 22.51 6.01
CA GLY A 39 8.37 21.33 6.54
C GLY A 39 8.78 20.96 7.96
N ALA A 40 8.04 20.06 8.57
CA ALA A 40 8.32 19.44 9.85
C ALA A 40 8.91 18.02 9.67
N PRO A 41 9.58 17.46 10.69
CA PRO A 41 10.00 16.06 10.66
C PRO A 41 8.81 15.11 10.58
N GLY A 42 8.92 14.05 9.79
CA GLY A 42 7.95 12.96 9.81
C GLY A 42 7.93 12.21 11.14
N SER A 43 6.91 11.41 11.36
CA SER A 43 6.84 10.46 12.48
C SER A 43 7.27 9.07 12.02
N ASP A 44 7.95 8.34 12.88
CA ASP A 44 8.23 6.92 12.70
C ASP A 44 7.11 6.05 13.32
N TYR A 45 7.21 4.72 13.17
CA TYR A 45 6.22 3.78 13.73
C TYR A 45 6.17 3.84 15.26
N TYR A 46 7.31 4.01 15.93
CA TYR A 46 7.38 4.13 17.37
C TYR A 46 6.61 5.34 17.89
N GLU A 47 6.82 6.49 17.27
CA GLU A 47 6.08 7.71 17.61
C GLU A 47 4.57 7.55 17.40
N ARG A 48 4.13 6.90 16.30
CA ARG A 48 2.70 6.71 16.03
C ARG A 48 2.06 5.79 17.07
N VAL A 49 2.78 4.78 17.55
CA VAL A 49 2.32 3.89 18.63
C VAL A 49 2.28 4.60 19.99
N HIS A 50 3.28 5.44 20.32
CA HIS A 50 3.48 5.92 21.70
C HIS A 50 3.42 7.44 21.85
N GLY A 51 3.54 8.20 20.77
CA GLY A 51 3.62 9.65 20.79
C GLY A 51 2.26 10.34 20.91
N ASP A 52 2.30 11.66 20.95
CA ASP A 52 1.10 12.50 20.91
C ASP A 52 0.54 12.56 19.49
N MET A 53 -0.68 12.07 19.29
CA MET A 53 -1.33 12.05 17.99
C MET A 53 -1.57 13.45 17.42
N ASN A 54 -1.84 14.44 18.28
CA ASN A 54 -2.04 15.82 17.83
C ASN A 54 -0.77 16.45 17.27
N ASP A 55 0.37 16.21 17.93
CA ASP A 55 1.68 16.67 17.46
C ASP A 55 2.06 16.00 16.12
N ILE A 56 1.83 14.69 16.00
CA ILE A 56 2.10 13.95 14.77
C ILE A 56 1.25 14.48 13.61
N ILE A 57 -0.04 14.70 13.83
CA ILE A 57 -0.96 15.24 12.83
C ILE A 57 -0.55 16.65 12.42
N GLU A 58 -0.20 17.51 13.38
CA GLU A 58 0.24 18.89 13.09
C GLU A 58 1.51 18.91 12.23
N ARG A 59 2.51 18.09 12.59
CA ARG A 59 3.73 17.94 11.79
C ARG A 59 3.44 17.42 10.38
N ALA A 60 2.49 16.51 10.22
CA ALA A 60 2.09 16.01 8.92
C ALA A 60 1.44 17.11 8.05
N ILE A 61 0.58 17.94 8.64
CA ILE A 61 -0.04 19.10 7.97
C ILE A 61 1.03 20.12 7.53
N ILE A 62 1.96 20.48 8.43
CA ILE A 62 3.08 21.38 8.10
C ILE A 62 3.95 20.81 6.97
N SER A 63 4.21 19.53 6.97
CA SER A 63 4.97 18.88 5.89
C SER A 63 4.22 18.83 4.57
N ALA A 64 2.91 18.61 4.62
CA ALA A 64 2.07 18.65 3.42
C ALA A 64 2.01 20.05 2.82
N GLU A 65 1.89 21.11 3.64
CA GLU A 65 1.94 22.50 3.20
C GLU A 65 3.27 22.84 2.52
N ALA A 66 4.38 22.33 3.04
CA ALA A 66 5.73 22.54 2.51
C ALA A 66 6.04 21.70 1.24
N THR A 67 5.10 20.90 0.78
CA THR A 67 5.26 20.04 -0.40
C THR A 67 4.38 20.54 -1.54
N PHE A 68 4.96 20.64 -2.75
CA PHE A 68 4.23 20.83 -3.98
C PHE A 68 3.85 19.46 -4.57
N TYR A 69 2.57 19.25 -4.83
CA TYR A 69 1.99 18.02 -5.36
C TYR A 69 1.61 18.19 -6.83
N GLY A 70 2.50 17.79 -7.73
CA GLY A 70 2.29 17.88 -9.17
C GLY A 70 1.68 16.60 -9.76
N GLY A 71 1.07 16.75 -10.93
CA GLY A 71 0.39 15.66 -11.60
C GLY A 71 -0.70 15.03 -10.71
N GLU A 72 -0.65 13.72 -10.56
CA GLU A 72 -1.63 12.95 -9.77
C GLU A 72 -1.16 12.64 -8.35
N SER A 73 -0.09 13.30 -7.87
CA SER A 73 0.27 13.29 -6.45
C SER A 73 -0.82 13.91 -5.60
N ILE A 74 -1.22 13.24 -4.54
CA ILE A 74 -2.23 13.72 -3.59
C ILE A 74 -1.61 13.78 -2.20
N PRO A 75 -1.75 14.93 -1.49
CA PRO A 75 -1.30 15.05 -0.10
C PRO A 75 -2.05 14.06 0.77
N SER A 76 -1.32 13.23 1.50
CA SER A 76 -1.92 12.22 2.35
C SER A 76 -1.07 11.93 3.58
N PHE A 77 -1.73 11.46 4.63
CA PHE A 77 -1.13 11.04 5.88
C PHE A 77 -1.31 9.53 6.08
N ASN A 78 -0.22 8.83 6.41
CA ASN A 78 -0.26 7.41 6.73
C ASN A 78 -0.15 7.21 8.25
N PRO A 79 -1.23 6.79 8.95
CA PRO A 79 -1.23 6.57 10.40
C PRO A 79 -0.70 5.19 10.82
N SER A 80 -0.26 4.33 9.91
CA SER A 80 0.17 2.94 10.16
C SER A 80 1.17 2.82 11.32
N PHE A 81 1.03 1.77 12.11
CA PHE A 81 1.91 1.39 13.20
C PHE A 81 3.05 0.45 12.76
N GLY A 82 3.06 0.07 11.49
CA GLY A 82 4.07 -0.80 10.89
C GLY A 82 3.49 -2.09 10.31
N PRO A 83 4.33 -2.91 9.69
CA PRO A 83 3.88 -4.04 8.86
C PRO A 83 3.03 -5.08 9.61
N ASP A 84 3.30 -5.34 10.89
CA ASP A 84 2.62 -6.39 11.65
C ASP A 84 1.39 -5.89 12.44
N GLU A 85 0.88 -4.67 12.16
CA GLU A 85 -0.20 -4.07 12.95
C GLU A 85 -1.48 -4.92 12.98
N VAL A 86 -1.85 -5.59 11.88
CA VAL A 86 -3.02 -6.47 11.84
C VAL A 86 -2.85 -7.70 12.74
N ALA A 87 -1.66 -8.32 12.71
CA ALA A 87 -1.33 -9.41 13.64
C ALA A 87 -1.42 -8.98 15.11
N VAL A 88 -1.01 -7.74 15.41
CA VAL A 88 -1.15 -7.16 16.76
C VAL A 88 -2.61 -6.99 17.15
N PHE A 89 -3.48 -6.57 16.23
CA PHE A 89 -4.92 -6.45 16.54
C PHE A 89 -5.58 -7.80 16.86
N THR A 90 -4.98 -8.93 16.42
CA THR A 90 -5.41 -10.27 16.82
C THR A 90 -4.87 -10.72 18.19
N GLY A 91 -3.98 -9.93 18.81
CA GLY A 91 -3.47 -10.18 20.16
C GLY A 91 -1.96 -10.40 20.26
N ALA A 92 -1.21 -10.25 19.18
CA ALA A 92 0.25 -10.31 19.24
C ALA A 92 0.85 -9.07 19.93
N GLU A 93 1.97 -9.24 20.61
CA GLU A 93 2.75 -8.14 21.17
C GLU A 93 3.59 -7.49 20.07
N LEU A 94 3.56 -6.17 19.94
CA LEU A 94 4.40 -5.41 19.01
C LEU A 94 5.74 -5.09 19.66
N LYS A 95 6.83 -5.38 18.94
CA LYS A 95 8.21 -5.06 19.35
C LYS A 95 8.97 -4.33 18.26
N TRP A 96 9.98 -3.61 18.69
CA TRP A 96 10.98 -2.96 17.84
C TRP A 96 12.29 -2.80 18.60
N SER A 97 13.36 -2.46 17.90
CA SER A 97 14.63 -2.03 18.52
C SER A 97 15.10 -0.72 17.90
N LYS A 98 15.96 0.00 18.63
CA LYS A 98 16.58 1.25 18.14
C LYS A 98 17.42 1.01 16.87
N ASP A 99 17.93 -0.21 16.70
CA ASP A 99 18.80 -0.59 15.59
C ASP A 99 18.02 -1.17 14.40
N SER A 100 16.72 -1.35 14.52
CA SER A 100 15.85 -1.88 13.43
C SER A 100 15.46 -0.82 12.39
N GLY A 101 15.95 0.41 12.51
CA GLY A 101 15.52 1.50 11.65
C GLY A 101 14.06 1.89 11.92
N ASN A 102 13.30 2.08 10.86
CA ASN A 102 11.88 2.41 10.96
C ASN A 102 11.02 1.16 10.68
N THR A 103 11.30 0.05 11.39
CA THR A 103 10.49 -1.17 11.32
C THR A 103 10.20 -1.72 12.71
N ASN A 104 9.21 -2.59 12.79
CA ASN A 104 8.83 -3.32 13.98
C ASN A 104 8.41 -4.75 13.61
N TRP A 105 8.09 -5.57 14.59
CA TRP A 105 7.63 -6.94 14.38
C TRP A 105 6.72 -7.37 15.52
N SER A 106 5.85 -8.33 15.24
CA SER A 106 5.04 -8.98 16.27
C SER A 106 5.76 -10.17 16.89
N VAL A 107 5.40 -10.49 18.12
CA VAL A 107 5.91 -11.69 18.81
C VAL A 107 4.93 -12.84 18.54
N PRO A 108 5.41 -13.95 17.95
CA PRO A 108 4.57 -15.12 17.75
C PRO A 108 3.95 -15.62 19.05
N TYR A 109 2.63 -15.86 19.06
CA TYR A 109 1.91 -16.33 20.23
C TYR A 109 1.13 -17.63 19.98
N VAL A 110 0.95 -18.02 18.72
CA VAL A 110 0.23 -19.26 18.38
C VAL A 110 1.17 -20.46 18.53
N GLU A 111 0.99 -21.22 19.61
CA GLU A 111 1.68 -22.48 19.85
C GLU A 111 0.87 -23.69 19.34
N ASP A 112 -0.46 -23.61 19.39
CA ASP A 112 -1.41 -24.61 18.94
C ASP A 112 -2.60 -23.93 18.26
N TRP A 113 -2.81 -24.23 16.98
CA TRP A 113 -3.89 -23.64 16.20
C TRP A 113 -5.28 -23.94 16.73
N GLU A 114 -5.51 -25.15 17.28
CA GLU A 114 -6.83 -25.52 17.83
C GLU A 114 -7.21 -24.68 19.07
N GLN A 115 -6.23 -24.09 19.74
CA GLN A 115 -6.45 -23.18 20.86
C GLN A 115 -6.51 -21.72 20.43
N ALA A 116 -5.90 -21.38 19.30
CA ALA A 116 -5.84 -20.00 18.80
C ALA A 116 -7.06 -19.64 17.94
N LEU A 117 -7.67 -20.61 17.27
CA LEU A 117 -8.83 -20.37 16.41
C LEU A 117 -10.14 -20.25 17.22
N PRO A 118 -11.11 -19.40 16.78
CA PRO A 118 -11.02 -18.56 15.58
C PRO A 118 -10.18 -17.30 15.79
N LEU A 119 -9.42 -16.92 14.77
CA LEU A 119 -8.72 -15.64 14.75
C LEU A 119 -9.72 -14.50 14.55
N LYS A 120 -9.54 -13.42 15.29
CA LYS A 120 -10.37 -12.21 15.17
C LYS A 120 -9.66 -11.00 15.73
N ILE A 121 -10.07 -9.83 15.29
CA ILE A 121 -9.66 -8.59 15.94
C ILE A 121 -10.17 -8.59 17.39
N GLN A 122 -9.30 -8.23 18.31
CA GLN A 122 -9.69 -8.02 19.71
C GLN A 122 -10.25 -6.59 19.84
N PRO A 123 -11.57 -6.43 20.05
CA PRO A 123 -12.22 -5.12 20.00
C PRO A 123 -11.70 -4.15 21.06
N ASP A 124 -11.22 -4.68 22.19
CA ASP A 124 -10.66 -3.89 23.30
C ASP A 124 -9.13 -3.77 23.25
N HIS A 125 -8.49 -4.24 22.18
CA HIS A 125 -7.02 -4.15 22.07
C HIS A 125 -6.57 -2.70 22.03
N PRO A 126 -5.65 -2.26 22.91
CA PRO A 126 -5.29 -0.85 23.04
C PRO A 126 -4.80 -0.20 21.73
N LEU A 127 -4.04 -0.94 20.91
CA LEU A 127 -3.53 -0.41 19.63
C LEU A 127 -4.63 -0.36 18.57
N TRP A 128 -5.59 -1.29 18.57
CA TRP A 128 -6.76 -1.19 17.71
C TRP A 128 -7.59 0.06 18.00
N LEU A 129 -7.91 0.28 19.29
CA LEU A 129 -8.65 1.48 19.72
C LEU A 129 -7.87 2.77 19.41
N ARG A 130 -6.55 2.77 19.65
CA ARG A 130 -5.68 3.89 19.29
C ARG A 130 -5.66 4.17 17.78
N MET A 131 -5.64 3.13 16.95
CA MET A 131 -5.70 3.27 15.49
C MET A 131 -6.98 3.99 15.07
N LEU A 132 -8.13 3.53 15.53
CA LEU A 132 -9.42 4.16 15.21
C LEU A 132 -9.54 5.60 15.73
N GLU A 133 -8.99 5.87 16.92
CA GLU A 133 -8.94 7.25 17.44
C GLU A 133 -8.03 8.12 16.58
N PHE A 134 -6.88 7.60 16.15
CA PHE A 134 -5.94 8.33 15.28
C PHE A 134 -6.59 8.68 13.94
N TYR A 135 -7.33 7.74 13.33
CA TYR A 135 -8.09 7.98 12.11
C TYR A 135 -9.13 9.09 12.28
N ARG A 136 -9.94 9.03 13.34
CA ARG A 136 -10.97 10.06 13.62
C ARG A 136 -10.36 11.44 13.82
N LEU A 137 -9.33 11.52 14.65
CA LEU A 137 -8.65 12.78 14.94
C LEU A 137 -7.98 13.35 13.69
N ALA A 138 -7.32 12.51 12.88
CA ALA A 138 -6.72 12.93 11.62
C ALA A 138 -7.79 13.39 10.62
N ALA A 139 -8.92 12.67 10.49
CA ALA A 139 -10.02 13.03 9.60
C ALA A 139 -10.58 14.42 9.91
N ASP A 140 -10.76 14.73 11.20
CA ASP A 140 -11.28 16.03 11.63
C ASP A 140 -10.27 17.16 11.35
N ARG A 141 -8.99 16.96 11.62
CA ARG A 141 -7.97 18.01 11.50
C ARG A 141 -7.45 18.22 10.08
N MET A 142 -7.50 17.18 9.25
CA MET A 142 -6.99 17.20 7.87
C MET A 142 -8.09 17.46 6.83
N ALA A 143 -9.36 17.52 7.25
CA ALA A 143 -10.51 17.74 6.37
C ALA A 143 -10.28 18.93 5.42
N GLY A 144 -10.46 18.70 4.12
CA GLY A 144 -10.27 19.70 3.07
C GLY A 144 -8.81 20.08 2.75
N LYS A 145 -7.82 19.59 3.50
CA LYS A 145 -6.38 19.85 3.29
C LYS A 145 -5.65 18.70 2.63
N MET A 146 -5.83 17.51 3.14
CA MET A 146 -5.17 16.29 2.71
C MET A 146 -6.01 15.05 3.05
N LEU A 147 -5.67 13.90 2.46
CA LEU A 147 -6.32 12.62 2.73
C LEU A 147 -5.64 11.87 3.88
N ILE A 148 -6.33 10.84 4.36
CA ILE A 148 -5.72 9.81 5.21
C ILE A 148 -5.59 8.56 4.36
N ASN A 149 -4.43 7.92 4.39
CA ASN A 149 -4.22 6.68 3.67
C ASN A 149 -5.02 5.54 4.30
N SER A 150 -5.55 4.65 3.47
CA SER A 150 -5.82 3.29 3.90
C SER A 150 -4.52 2.67 4.40
N LEU A 151 -4.60 1.76 5.36
CA LEU A 151 -3.42 1.09 5.89
C LEU A 151 -2.75 0.24 4.80
N ASP A 152 -1.46 0.03 4.95
CA ASP A 152 -0.73 -1.04 4.28
C ASP A 152 -1.06 -2.34 5.00
N LEU A 153 -2.22 -2.91 4.65
CA LEU A 153 -2.76 -4.03 5.38
C LEU A 153 -2.05 -5.32 4.98
N HIS A 154 -1.15 -5.78 5.85
CA HIS A 154 -0.62 -7.13 5.80
C HIS A 154 -1.68 -8.10 6.31
N THR A 155 -2.61 -8.46 5.43
CA THR A 155 -3.75 -9.36 5.68
C THR A 155 -3.46 -10.76 5.16
N ASN A 156 -4.49 -11.59 5.03
CA ASN A 156 -4.36 -12.96 4.54
C ASN A 156 -3.25 -13.76 5.26
N MET A 157 -2.35 -14.42 4.54
CA MET A 157 -1.28 -15.23 5.15
C MET A 157 -0.24 -14.38 5.89
N ASP A 158 -0.15 -13.08 5.61
CA ASP A 158 0.69 -12.15 6.35
C ASP A 158 0.18 -11.86 7.78
N ILE A 159 -1.06 -12.26 8.14
CA ILE A 159 -1.50 -12.34 9.54
C ILE A 159 -0.92 -13.60 10.20
N LEU A 160 -0.97 -14.73 9.50
CA LEU A 160 -0.60 -16.01 10.07
C LEU A 160 0.91 -16.12 10.32
N ALA A 161 1.72 -15.57 9.42
CA ALA A 161 3.17 -15.63 9.50
C ALA A 161 3.75 -14.99 10.77
N PRO A 162 3.39 -13.75 11.14
CA PRO A 162 3.91 -13.11 12.35
C PRO A 162 3.35 -13.70 13.65
N ILE A 163 2.10 -14.19 13.68
CA ILE A 163 1.52 -14.77 14.91
C ILE A 163 2.00 -16.20 15.19
N ARG A 164 2.38 -16.96 14.18
CA ARG A 164 2.89 -18.33 14.31
C ARG A 164 4.41 -18.41 14.28
N GLY A 165 5.04 -17.47 13.60
CA GLY A 165 6.44 -17.53 13.19
C GLY A 165 6.60 -18.16 11.80
N PRO A 166 7.27 -17.47 10.85
CA PRO A 166 7.29 -17.88 9.44
C PRO A 166 7.83 -19.32 9.21
N GLN A 167 8.83 -19.75 9.96
CA GLN A 167 9.39 -21.10 9.83
C GLN A 167 8.39 -22.18 10.28
N ARG A 168 7.66 -21.94 11.39
CA ARG A 168 6.63 -22.85 11.88
C ARG A 168 5.46 -22.92 10.92
N LEU A 169 5.04 -21.78 10.38
CA LEU A 169 3.96 -21.72 9.40
C LEU A 169 4.31 -22.53 8.14
N CYS A 170 5.54 -22.46 7.64
CA CYS A 170 5.98 -23.29 6.52
C CYS A 170 5.84 -24.82 6.79
N ILE A 171 6.06 -25.23 8.04
CA ILE A 171 5.87 -26.64 8.45
C ILE A 171 4.38 -26.96 8.52
N ASP A 172 3.57 -26.08 9.15
CA ASP A 172 2.13 -26.27 9.33
C ASP A 172 1.38 -26.37 7.97
N LEU A 173 1.84 -25.64 6.95
CA LEU A 173 1.30 -25.71 5.57
C LEU A 173 1.42 -27.11 4.97
N LEU A 174 2.41 -27.90 5.40
CA LEU A 174 2.65 -29.28 4.93
C LEU A 174 1.98 -30.30 5.85
N ASP A 175 2.08 -30.12 7.17
CA ASP A 175 1.71 -31.10 8.15
C ASP A 175 0.24 -30.99 8.61
N GLN A 176 -0.35 -29.78 8.53
CA GLN A 176 -1.69 -29.48 9.05
C GLN A 176 -2.51 -28.58 8.08
N PRO A 177 -2.57 -28.89 6.78
CA PRO A 177 -3.16 -27.97 5.77
C PRO A 177 -4.64 -27.66 6.03
N GLU A 178 -5.42 -28.57 6.65
CA GLU A 178 -6.84 -28.36 6.97
C GLU A 178 -7.02 -27.35 8.12
N VAL A 179 -6.07 -27.28 9.04
CA VAL A 179 -6.07 -26.26 10.10
C VAL A 179 -5.73 -24.90 9.50
N ILE A 180 -4.80 -24.86 8.55
CA ILE A 180 -4.48 -23.62 7.84
C ILE A 180 -5.64 -23.16 6.96
N ASP A 181 -6.43 -24.04 6.35
CA ASP A 181 -7.67 -23.64 5.67
C ASP A 181 -8.60 -22.82 6.59
N ARG A 182 -8.84 -23.32 7.83
CA ARG A 182 -9.67 -22.61 8.82
C ARG A 182 -9.05 -21.28 9.26
N ALA A 183 -7.73 -21.27 9.49
CA ALA A 183 -7.02 -20.06 9.87
C ALA A 183 -7.08 -18.99 8.76
N MET A 184 -7.02 -19.41 7.50
CA MET A 184 -7.17 -18.52 6.36
C MET A 184 -8.62 -18.02 6.18
N GLU A 185 -9.64 -18.84 6.47
CA GLU A 185 -11.03 -18.38 6.49
C GLU A 185 -11.22 -17.24 7.50
N ASP A 186 -10.66 -17.39 8.71
CA ASP A 186 -10.68 -16.34 9.72
C ASP A 186 -9.90 -15.09 9.28
N ALA A 187 -8.69 -15.26 8.73
CA ALA A 187 -7.86 -14.15 8.24
C ALA A 187 -8.58 -13.35 7.13
N ARG A 188 -9.29 -14.04 6.22
CA ARG A 188 -10.10 -13.40 5.16
C ARG A 188 -11.27 -12.59 5.75
N ALA A 189 -11.88 -13.08 6.82
CA ALA A 189 -12.98 -12.38 7.52
C ALA A 189 -12.49 -11.09 8.23
N ILE A 190 -11.22 -11.01 8.62
CA ILE A 190 -10.63 -9.84 9.26
C ILE A 190 -10.53 -8.63 8.30
N PHE A 191 -10.21 -8.85 7.03
CA PHE A 191 -10.02 -7.75 6.08
C PHE A 191 -11.22 -6.81 5.97
N PRO A 192 -12.46 -7.27 5.68
CA PRO A 192 -13.61 -6.38 5.58
C PRO A 192 -13.93 -5.67 6.91
N GLU A 193 -13.65 -6.28 8.05
CA GLU A 193 -13.85 -5.66 9.37
C GLU A 193 -12.93 -4.44 9.54
N ILE A 194 -11.62 -4.61 9.28
CA ILE A 194 -10.65 -3.51 9.35
C ILE A 194 -10.97 -2.44 8.31
N TRP A 195 -11.17 -2.85 7.05
CA TRP A 195 -11.43 -1.92 5.95
C TRP A 195 -12.62 -1.01 6.24
N ASN A 196 -13.73 -1.57 6.71
CA ASN A 196 -14.91 -0.80 7.04
C ASN A 196 -14.65 0.15 8.22
N ALA A 197 -14.00 -0.33 9.28
CA ALA A 197 -13.74 0.46 10.47
C ALA A 197 -12.80 1.65 10.21
N ILE A 198 -11.71 1.45 9.44
CA ILE A 198 -10.79 2.55 9.09
C ILE A 198 -11.41 3.51 8.06
N SER A 199 -12.20 3.00 7.11
CA SER A 199 -12.90 3.81 6.12
C SER A 199 -13.92 4.74 6.77
N GLU A 200 -14.69 4.24 7.74
CA GLU A 200 -15.62 5.04 8.54
C GLU A 200 -14.89 6.05 9.41
N ALA A 201 -13.90 5.59 10.19
CA ALA A 201 -13.13 6.45 11.08
C ALA A 201 -12.37 7.56 10.33
N GLY A 202 -11.81 7.24 9.17
CA GLY A 202 -11.08 8.16 8.28
C GLY A 202 -11.95 8.99 7.35
N ARG A 203 -13.27 8.79 7.34
CA ARG A 203 -14.23 9.45 6.44
C ARG A 203 -13.84 9.30 4.95
N MET A 204 -13.34 8.10 4.58
CA MET A 204 -12.81 7.88 3.23
C MET A 204 -13.90 7.93 2.17
N ASN A 205 -15.14 7.56 2.48
CA ASN A 205 -16.29 7.71 1.58
C ASN A 205 -16.61 9.17 1.23
N GLU A 206 -16.19 10.13 2.08
CA GLU A 206 -16.40 11.57 1.85
C GLU A 206 -15.23 12.19 1.08
N PHE A 207 -13.99 11.80 1.39
CA PHE A 207 -12.79 12.46 0.89
C PHE A 207 -12.05 11.66 -0.18
N GLY A 208 -12.31 10.37 -0.32
CA GLY A 208 -11.62 9.45 -1.20
C GLY A 208 -10.64 8.52 -0.48
N TYR A 209 -10.30 7.44 -1.15
CA TYR A 209 -9.35 6.42 -0.71
C TYR A 209 -7.99 6.65 -1.37
N HIS A 210 -6.94 6.53 -0.60
CA HIS A 210 -5.59 6.72 -1.09
C HIS A 210 -4.61 5.76 -0.41
N HIS A 211 -3.90 4.98 -1.22
CA HIS A 211 -2.64 4.32 -0.85
C HIS A 211 -1.91 3.92 -2.14
N HIS A 212 -0.90 4.70 -2.53
CA HIS A 212 -0.19 4.59 -3.82
C HIS A 212 -1.06 4.76 -5.08
N CYS A 213 -2.35 4.85 -4.94
CA CYS A 213 -3.35 5.13 -5.96
C CYS A 213 -4.51 5.90 -5.30
N TYR A 214 -5.44 6.43 -6.09
CA TYR A 214 -6.55 7.22 -5.58
C TYR A 214 -7.85 6.85 -6.27
N SER A 215 -8.94 6.74 -5.50
CA SER A 215 -10.30 6.65 -6.04
C SER A 215 -11.33 7.08 -4.99
N MET A 216 -12.48 7.56 -5.44
CA MET A 216 -13.66 7.75 -4.59
C MET A 216 -14.42 6.45 -4.30
N GLU A 217 -14.18 5.39 -5.08
CA GLU A 217 -14.90 4.11 -4.96
C GLU A 217 -14.17 3.09 -4.07
N GLY A 218 -12.89 3.34 -3.79
CA GLY A 218 -12.01 2.47 -3.04
C GLY A 218 -10.66 2.32 -3.74
N ALA A 219 -9.57 2.46 -3.00
CA ALA A 219 -8.21 2.30 -3.50
C ALA A 219 -7.29 1.85 -2.35
N ALA A 220 -6.54 0.78 -2.56
CA ALA A 220 -5.54 0.32 -1.59
C ALA A 220 -4.41 -0.46 -2.25
N THR A 221 -3.35 -0.66 -1.48
CA THR A 221 -2.33 -1.65 -1.76
C THR A 221 -2.73 -2.97 -1.10
N LEU A 222 -2.71 -4.04 -1.88
CA LEU A 222 -2.85 -5.41 -1.39
C LEU A 222 -1.52 -6.15 -1.55
N GLN A 223 -1.26 -7.12 -0.70
CA GLN A 223 0.00 -7.86 -0.69
C GLN A 223 -0.08 -9.21 -0.02
N CYS A 224 0.97 -10.01 -0.19
CA CYS A 224 1.31 -11.14 0.64
C CYS A 224 2.83 -11.35 0.59
N ASP A 225 3.56 -10.80 1.54
CA ASP A 225 5.02 -10.89 1.59
C ASP A 225 5.46 -12.34 1.86
N PHE A 226 4.67 -13.08 2.63
CA PHE A 226 4.93 -14.50 2.88
C PHE A 226 4.88 -15.35 1.60
N SER A 227 4.27 -14.87 0.52
CA SER A 227 4.17 -15.59 -0.76
C SER A 227 5.54 -16.00 -1.33
N CYS A 228 6.60 -15.26 -1.01
CA CYS A 228 7.96 -15.62 -1.44
C CYS A 228 8.50 -16.93 -0.86
N MET A 229 7.84 -17.51 0.16
CA MET A 229 8.24 -18.73 0.88
C MET A 229 7.39 -19.94 0.52
N ILE A 230 6.39 -19.83 -0.34
CA ILE A 230 5.43 -20.88 -0.66
C ILE A 230 5.41 -21.24 -2.14
N SER A 231 4.92 -22.45 -2.43
CA SER A 231 4.78 -22.92 -3.83
C SER A 231 3.60 -22.26 -4.54
N PRO A 232 3.56 -22.28 -5.89
CA PRO A 232 2.39 -21.80 -6.64
C PRO A 232 1.08 -22.54 -6.28
N GLU A 233 1.14 -23.82 -5.92
CA GLU A 233 -0.02 -24.60 -5.47
C GLU A 233 -0.55 -24.06 -4.15
N MET A 234 0.32 -23.74 -3.19
CA MET A 234 -0.03 -23.15 -1.91
C MET A 234 -0.58 -21.73 -2.08
N PHE A 235 0.03 -20.94 -2.98
CA PHE A 235 -0.46 -19.60 -3.31
C PHE A 235 -1.90 -19.65 -3.86
N ARG A 236 -2.17 -20.54 -4.83
CA ARG A 236 -3.52 -20.74 -5.40
C ARG A 236 -4.53 -21.25 -4.36
N ARG A 237 -4.09 -22.06 -3.39
CA ARG A 237 -4.99 -22.58 -2.36
C ARG A 237 -5.39 -21.54 -1.34
N TRP A 238 -4.45 -20.74 -0.86
CA TRP A 238 -4.64 -19.92 0.33
C TRP A 238 -4.59 -18.40 0.07
N VAL A 239 -3.64 -17.94 -0.73
CA VAL A 239 -3.38 -16.50 -0.88
C VAL A 239 -4.23 -15.88 -1.98
N LEU A 240 -4.25 -16.49 -3.15
CA LEU A 240 -4.96 -15.93 -4.30
C LEU A 240 -6.46 -15.69 -4.03
N PRO A 241 -7.21 -16.63 -3.42
CA PRO A 241 -8.62 -16.39 -3.09
C PRO A 241 -8.82 -15.21 -2.12
N ALA A 242 -7.92 -15.03 -1.15
CA ALA A 242 -7.98 -13.90 -0.22
C ALA A 242 -7.75 -12.58 -0.96
N LEU A 243 -6.72 -12.49 -1.79
CA LEU A 243 -6.44 -11.29 -2.61
C LEU A 243 -7.59 -10.93 -3.56
N GLU A 244 -8.27 -11.91 -4.12
CA GLU A 244 -9.42 -11.67 -5.00
C GLU A 244 -10.63 -11.12 -4.23
N GLU A 245 -10.92 -11.65 -3.04
CA GLU A 245 -11.96 -11.11 -2.15
C GLU A 245 -11.64 -9.70 -1.65
N GLU A 246 -10.41 -9.47 -1.24
CA GLU A 246 -9.93 -8.14 -0.85
C GLU A 246 -10.07 -7.13 -2.00
N ALA A 247 -9.71 -7.55 -3.22
CA ALA A 247 -9.81 -6.73 -4.42
C ALA A 247 -11.27 -6.38 -4.81
N GLU A 248 -12.22 -7.29 -4.58
CA GLU A 248 -13.65 -7.01 -4.79
C GLU A 248 -14.17 -5.92 -3.85
N ILE A 249 -13.64 -5.87 -2.61
CA ILE A 249 -14.00 -4.86 -1.62
C ILE A 249 -13.37 -3.51 -1.97
N VAL A 250 -12.07 -3.50 -2.27
CA VAL A 250 -11.26 -2.29 -2.48
C VAL A 250 -11.53 -1.60 -3.81
N LYS A 251 -11.86 -2.33 -4.87
CA LYS A 251 -12.10 -1.90 -6.26
C LYS A 251 -10.82 -1.60 -7.05
N HIS A 252 -10.01 -0.61 -6.64
CA HIS A 252 -8.79 -0.23 -7.35
C HIS A 252 -7.55 -0.64 -6.56
N VAL A 253 -6.81 -1.61 -7.09
CA VAL A 253 -5.73 -2.30 -6.39
C VAL A 253 -4.38 -1.97 -7.00
N VAL A 254 -3.44 -1.60 -6.15
CA VAL A 254 -2.01 -1.75 -6.40
C VAL A 254 -1.53 -2.99 -5.64
N TYR A 255 -1.07 -4.02 -6.35
CA TYR A 255 -0.51 -5.20 -5.73
C TYR A 255 0.99 -4.99 -5.46
N HIS A 256 1.34 -4.93 -4.17
CA HIS A 256 2.73 -4.89 -3.72
C HIS A 256 3.34 -6.28 -3.92
N TRP A 257 4.29 -6.36 -4.85
CA TRP A 257 4.89 -7.62 -5.28
C TRP A 257 6.34 -7.68 -4.82
N ASP A 258 6.55 -8.22 -3.62
CA ASP A 258 7.82 -8.11 -2.94
C ASP A 258 8.78 -9.25 -3.29
N GLY A 259 9.93 -8.82 -3.78
CA GLY A 259 11.12 -9.64 -3.97
C GLY A 259 11.06 -10.66 -5.11
N PRO A 260 12.23 -11.20 -5.48
CA PRO A 260 12.33 -12.16 -6.59
C PRO A 260 11.70 -13.52 -6.27
N GLY A 261 11.55 -13.88 -4.98
CA GLY A 261 10.90 -15.12 -4.56
C GLY A 261 9.44 -15.19 -4.94
N ALA A 262 8.74 -14.05 -4.94
CA ALA A 262 7.33 -13.96 -5.31
C ALA A 262 7.08 -14.03 -6.83
N LEU A 263 8.13 -13.93 -7.68
CA LEU A 263 7.99 -13.99 -9.14
C LEU A 263 7.51 -15.36 -9.65
N VAL A 264 7.60 -16.41 -8.85
CA VAL A 264 7.09 -17.74 -9.20
C VAL A 264 5.55 -17.75 -9.35
N HIS A 265 4.85 -16.78 -8.77
CA HIS A 265 3.40 -16.61 -8.82
C HIS A 265 2.92 -15.71 -9.97
N THR A 266 3.83 -15.26 -10.86
CA THR A 266 3.52 -14.30 -11.94
C THR A 266 2.29 -14.68 -12.74
N ASP A 267 2.17 -15.94 -13.18
CA ASP A 267 1.07 -16.36 -14.05
C ASP A 267 -0.28 -16.34 -13.32
N ASP A 268 -0.31 -16.75 -12.06
CA ASP A 268 -1.51 -16.71 -11.22
C ASP A 268 -1.94 -15.25 -10.94
N ILE A 269 -0.99 -14.37 -10.61
CA ILE A 269 -1.24 -12.93 -10.41
C ILE A 269 -1.78 -12.28 -11.69
N LEU A 270 -1.19 -12.57 -12.85
CA LEU A 270 -1.64 -12.01 -14.12
C LEU A 270 -3.02 -12.53 -14.54
N ALA A 271 -3.39 -13.74 -14.14
CA ALA A 271 -4.70 -14.32 -14.42
C ALA A 271 -5.81 -13.78 -13.51
N SER A 272 -5.48 -13.28 -12.31
CA SER A 272 -6.46 -12.72 -11.38
C SER A 272 -7.11 -11.46 -11.94
N ALA A 273 -8.43 -11.37 -11.96
CA ALA A 273 -9.15 -10.21 -12.48
C ALA A 273 -9.07 -8.99 -11.55
N GLY A 274 -9.04 -9.20 -10.23
CA GLY A 274 -9.08 -8.14 -9.23
C GLY A 274 -7.79 -7.35 -9.10
N LEU A 275 -6.63 -7.96 -9.38
CA LEU A 275 -5.34 -7.30 -9.26
C LEU A 275 -5.05 -6.44 -10.50
N HIS A 276 -5.22 -5.13 -10.38
CA HIS A 276 -5.12 -4.19 -11.52
C HIS A 276 -3.69 -3.76 -11.83
N THR A 277 -2.96 -3.24 -10.84
CA THR A 277 -1.64 -2.61 -11.02
C THR A 277 -0.58 -3.34 -10.22
N MET A 278 0.53 -3.69 -10.87
CA MET A 278 1.66 -4.38 -10.23
C MET A 278 2.73 -3.39 -9.79
N ALA A 279 3.04 -3.36 -8.50
CA ALA A 279 4.14 -2.59 -7.92
C ALA A 279 5.25 -3.56 -7.48
N TYR A 280 6.14 -3.92 -8.40
CA TYR A 280 7.24 -4.82 -8.09
C TYR A 280 8.32 -4.11 -7.27
N VAL A 281 8.71 -4.71 -6.16
CA VAL A 281 9.79 -4.26 -5.28
C VAL A 281 10.96 -5.23 -5.37
N PRO A 282 12.09 -4.84 -5.97
CA PRO A 282 13.21 -5.75 -6.17
C PRO A 282 13.88 -6.27 -4.89
N GLY A 283 13.69 -5.54 -3.78
CA GLY A 283 14.36 -5.81 -2.51
C GLY A 283 15.67 -5.02 -2.33
N SER A 284 16.15 -4.99 -1.11
CA SER A 284 17.35 -4.22 -0.74
C SER A 284 18.60 -4.68 -1.48
N GLY A 285 19.42 -3.73 -1.95
CA GLY A 285 20.67 -4.00 -2.65
C GLY A 285 20.53 -4.45 -4.11
N ARG A 286 19.30 -4.46 -4.65
CA ARG A 286 19.02 -4.76 -6.05
C ARG A 286 18.93 -3.50 -6.89
N GLY A 287 19.00 -3.67 -8.24
CA GLY A 287 18.92 -2.56 -9.18
C GLY A 287 17.57 -1.85 -9.22
N GLY A 288 17.55 -0.69 -9.90
CA GLY A 288 16.31 0.07 -10.09
C GLY A 288 15.35 -0.56 -11.10
N HIS A 289 14.15 -0.01 -11.22
CA HIS A 289 13.08 -0.53 -12.08
C HIS A 289 13.47 -0.69 -13.55
N ILE A 290 14.45 0.06 -14.06
CA ILE A 290 14.95 -0.09 -15.44
C ILE A 290 15.51 -1.50 -15.72
N GLU A 291 16.02 -2.19 -14.73
CA GLU A 291 16.56 -3.54 -14.87
C GLU A 291 15.45 -4.62 -14.97
N TYR A 292 14.21 -4.25 -14.68
CA TYR A 292 13.04 -5.13 -14.70
C TYR A 292 12.08 -4.83 -15.87
N LEU A 293 12.56 -4.17 -16.90
CA LEU A 293 11.74 -3.75 -18.04
C LEU A 293 11.04 -4.92 -18.75
N ASP A 294 11.70 -6.07 -18.89
CA ASP A 294 11.11 -7.26 -19.48
C ASP A 294 9.95 -7.82 -18.64
N LEU A 295 10.07 -7.76 -17.31
CA LEU A 295 8.98 -8.11 -16.39
C LEU A 295 7.80 -7.16 -16.59
N PHE A 296 8.03 -5.86 -16.66
CA PHE A 296 6.97 -4.87 -16.87
C PHE A 296 6.27 -5.03 -18.22
N LYS A 297 7.02 -5.32 -19.29
CA LYS A 297 6.45 -5.65 -20.61
C LYS A 297 5.59 -6.93 -20.54
N ARG A 298 6.02 -7.96 -19.78
CA ARG A 298 5.22 -9.18 -19.54
C ARG A 298 3.93 -8.87 -18.80
N VAL A 299 3.98 -8.04 -17.76
CA VAL A 299 2.82 -7.59 -17.00
C VAL A 299 1.81 -6.88 -17.90
N GLN A 300 2.28 -5.90 -18.70
CA GLN A 300 1.41 -5.17 -19.63
C GLN A 300 0.84 -6.07 -20.74
N LYS A 301 1.60 -7.05 -21.23
CA LYS A 301 1.12 -8.06 -22.18
C LYS A 301 0.03 -8.95 -21.55
N GLY A 302 0.13 -9.23 -20.25
CA GLY A 302 -0.88 -9.92 -19.45
C GLY A 302 -2.14 -9.09 -19.15
N GLY A 303 -2.20 -7.85 -19.65
CA GLY A 303 -3.38 -6.98 -19.48
C GLY A 303 -3.34 -6.09 -18.25
N LYS A 304 -2.34 -6.20 -17.39
CA LYS A 304 -2.19 -5.43 -16.15
C LYS A 304 -1.43 -4.12 -16.36
N ALA A 305 -1.55 -3.21 -15.41
CA ALA A 305 -0.75 -2.02 -15.33
C ALA A 305 0.47 -2.23 -14.42
N VAL A 306 1.45 -1.33 -14.51
CA VAL A 306 2.64 -1.33 -13.66
C VAL A 306 2.81 0.02 -12.97
N GLN A 307 3.27 -0.01 -11.72
CA GLN A 307 3.73 1.17 -11.01
C GLN A 307 5.26 1.23 -11.06
N VAL A 308 5.80 2.36 -11.50
CA VAL A 308 7.24 2.58 -11.66
C VAL A 308 7.71 3.73 -10.81
N ASN A 309 8.70 3.46 -9.96
CA ASN A 309 9.35 4.46 -9.13
C ASN A 309 10.79 4.68 -9.62
N GLY A 310 11.29 5.90 -9.55
CA GLY A 310 12.68 6.16 -9.92
C GLY A 310 13.01 7.64 -10.15
N GLY A 311 14.25 7.91 -10.47
CA GLY A 311 14.68 9.24 -10.90
C GLY A 311 14.12 9.60 -12.28
N THR A 312 14.04 10.89 -12.58
CA THR A 312 13.39 11.42 -13.79
C THR A 312 13.92 10.80 -15.08
N GLU A 313 15.22 10.66 -15.24
CA GLU A 313 15.81 10.08 -16.47
C GLU A 313 15.51 8.58 -16.60
N GLN A 314 15.45 7.85 -15.46
CA GLN A 314 15.09 6.45 -15.46
C GLN A 314 13.63 6.23 -15.88
N ILE A 315 12.69 7.00 -15.32
CA ILE A 315 11.27 6.88 -15.67
C ILE A 315 11.01 7.32 -17.12
N LYS A 316 11.72 8.35 -17.64
CA LYS A 316 11.66 8.72 -19.05
C LYS A 316 12.17 7.61 -19.98
N ALA A 317 13.25 6.92 -19.60
CA ALA A 317 13.77 5.78 -20.35
C ALA A 317 12.77 4.61 -20.37
N ILE A 318 12.19 4.29 -19.23
CA ILE A 318 11.16 3.23 -19.08
C ILE A 318 9.91 3.58 -19.88
N HIS A 319 9.48 4.85 -19.87
CA HIS A 319 8.28 5.30 -20.57
C HIS A 319 8.34 5.06 -22.10
N ARG A 320 9.50 5.19 -22.70
CA ARG A 320 9.69 4.93 -24.15
C ARG A 320 9.48 3.46 -24.55
N GLU A 321 9.47 2.57 -23.57
CA GLU A 321 9.43 1.12 -23.77
C GLU A 321 8.08 0.49 -23.33
N LEU A 322 7.29 1.20 -22.55
CA LEU A 322 6.04 0.72 -22.00
C LEU A 322 4.82 1.37 -22.66
N ARG A 323 3.70 0.69 -22.59
CA ARG A 323 2.40 1.23 -23.00
C ARG A 323 1.94 2.27 -21.98
N PRO A 324 1.75 3.54 -22.40
CA PRO A 324 1.52 4.64 -21.47
C PRO A 324 0.18 4.55 -20.72
N GLU A 325 -0.85 3.94 -21.31
CA GLU A 325 -2.15 3.74 -20.67
C GLU A 325 -2.14 2.65 -19.57
N LYS A 326 -1.04 1.92 -19.45
CA LYS A 326 -0.86 0.83 -18.47
C LYS A 326 0.35 1.05 -17.56
N VAL A 327 0.68 2.28 -17.28
CA VAL A 327 1.77 2.61 -16.35
C VAL A 327 1.43 3.86 -15.55
N CYS A 328 1.74 3.83 -14.26
CA CYS A 328 1.78 5.03 -13.42
C CYS A 328 3.19 5.21 -12.85
N TYR A 329 3.60 6.45 -12.70
CA TYR A 329 4.95 6.82 -12.26
C TYR A 329 4.91 7.55 -10.93
N SER A 330 5.93 7.34 -10.09
CA SER A 330 6.15 8.12 -8.88
C SER A 330 7.61 8.59 -8.81
N THR A 331 7.79 9.87 -8.53
CA THR A 331 9.12 10.47 -8.40
C THR A 331 9.10 11.72 -7.54
N ARG A 332 10.30 12.18 -7.14
CA ARG A 332 10.51 13.45 -6.46
C ARG A 332 11.57 14.25 -7.18
N VAL A 333 11.33 15.55 -7.31
CA VAL A 333 12.27 16.50 -7.93
C VAL A 333 12.61 17.66 -6.99
N GLY A 334 13.57 18.48 -7.34
CA GLY A 334 14.09 19.53 -6.48
C GLY A 334 13.28 20.83 -6.45
N SER A 335 12.40 21.06 -7.43
CA SER A 335 11.63 22.31 -7.52
C SER A 335 10.33 22.14 -8.30
N GLN A 336 9.40 23.08 -8.12
CA GLN A 336 8.15 23.14 -8.88
C GLN A 336 8.41 23.27 -10.39
N ALA A 337 9.38 24.07 -10.82
CA ALA A 337 9.73 24.20 -12.24
C ALA A 337 10.13 22.84 -12.85
N GLN A 338 10.85 21.99 -12.11
CA GLN A 338 11.19 20.66 -12.58
C GLN A 338 9.96 19.72 -12.63
N VAL A 339 8.97 19.94 -11.78
CA VAL A 339 7.68 19.22 -11.89
C VAL A 339 6.99 19.57 -13.20
N GLU A 340 6.84 20.86 -13.49
CA GLU A 340 6.19 21.38 -14.71
C GLU A 340 6.92 20.88 -15.97
N GLU A 341 8.26 20.97 -15.99
CA GLU A 341 9.09 20.45 -17.08
C GLU A 341 8.88 18.94 -17.30
N LEU A 342 8.81 18.16 -16.22
CA LEU A 342 8.60 16.72 -16.31
C LEU A 342 7.21 16.38 -16.86
N LEU A 343 6.16 17.04 -16.38
CA LEU A 343 4.78 16.83 -16.85
C LEU A 343 4.66 17.21 -18.34
N ASP A 344 5.23 18.35 -18.73
CA ASP A 344 5.30 18.79 -20.14
C ASP A 344 6.04 17.79 -21.02
N TRP A 345 7.12 17.21 -20.50
CA TRP A 345 7.85 16.18 -21.22
C TRP A 345 6.97 14.97 -21.52
N PHE A 346 6.19 14.49 -20.52
CA PHE A 346 5.30 13.36 -20.73
C PHE A 346 4.18 13.66 -21.73
N VAL A 347 3.56 14.82 -21.67
CA VAL A 347 2.55 15.26 -22.68
C VAL A 347 3.13 15.22 -24.11
N LYS A 348 4.40 15.59 -24.28
CA LYS A 348 5.06 15.63 -25.62
C LYS A 348 5.56 14.28 -26.09
N ASN A 349 5.68 13.28 -25.21
CA ASN A 349 6.28 12.00 -25.53
C ASN A 349 5.32 10.81 -25.32
N THR A 350 4.05 11.08 -25.02
CA THR A 350 2.96 10.12 -25.01
C THR A 350 2.12 10.24 -26.30
#